data_356afdec1058d9b93c8c4e110b282dab
#
_entry.id   356afdec1058d9b93c8c4e110b282dab
#
_cell.length_a   1.000
_cell.length_b   1.000
_cell.length_c   1.000
_cell.angle_alpha   90.00
_cell.angle_beta   90.00
_cell.angle_gamma   90.00
#
_symmetry.space_group_name_H-M   'P 1'
#
loop_
_entity.id
_entity.type
_entity.pdbx_description
1 polymer ?
#
loop_
_entity_poly.entity_id
_entity_poly.type
_entity_poly.pdbx_seq_one_letter_code
_entity_poly.pdbx_strand_id
1 'polypeptide(L)'
;WMRSGIAGFADDAARHYFLPERYTDPFGAVTTLEYDSLDLFVRSVTDARQNRSEVLRFDHRALLPVEMVDSNGNHTEACIDILGQVVAVAAKGKPLGGAWEGDDLAAFQADPSLRNPAVAEVQAFCTSTTLDEAQARAWLARAGSRFVYHFGEARTADGTVTAWATRPAMACGIAREIHAGQRGGDTSPLQVSLQCSDGSGNVLMAKQQAEPEVEGGPLRWIVNGLTVLNNKGKPVKQYEPFFSAIFGCELPREEGVTPILF
;
A
#
# COMPACT_ATOMS: atom_id res chain seq x y z
N TRP A 1 -28.66 30.58 -9.31
CA TRP A 1 -28.81 29.12 -9.41
C TRP A 1 -27.97 28.64 -10.57
N MET A 2 -27.00 27.73 -10.28
CA MET A 2 -26.26 27.04 -11.32
C MET A 2 -26.86 25.63 -11.44
N ARG A 3 -27.06 25.16 -12.68
CA ARG A 3 -27.56 23.81 -12.92
C ARG A 3 -26.50 22.80 -12.44
N SER A 4 -26.88 21.77 -11.69
CA SER A 4 -25.98 20.67 -11.34
C SER A 4 -25.64 19.84 -12.57
N GLY A 5 -24.59 19.02 -12.47
CA GLY A 5 -24.28 18.03 -13.52
C GLY A 5 -25.44 17.05 -13.74
N ILE A 6 -25.53 16.52 -14.96
CA ILE A 6 -26.58 15.59 -15.39
C ILE A 6 -25.94 14.25 -15.73
N ALA A 7 -26.45 13.17 -15.12
CA ALA A 7 -26.14 11.81 -15.52
C ALA A 7 -26.93 11.42 -16.77
N GLY A 8 -26.30 10.76 -17.72
CA GLY A 8 -26.91 10.19 -18.91
C GLY A 8 -26.74 8.66 -18.90
N PHE A 9 -27.74 7.97 -19.39
CA PHE A 9 -27.86 6.52 -19.36
C PHE A 9 -27.98 5.95 -20.76
N ALA A 10 -27.66 4.65 -20.93
CA ALA A 10 -27.96 3.93 -22.17
C ALA A 10 -29.45 3.71 -22.36
N ASP A 11 -29.88 3.42 -23.59
CA ASP A 11 -31.27 3.13 -23.90
C ASP A 11 -31.78 1.85 -23.20
N ASP A 12 -30.87 0.89 -22.94
CA ASP A 12 -31.12 -0.35 -22.23
C ASP A 12 -30.62 -0.34 -20.77
N ALA A 13 -30.52 0.83 -20.15
CA ALA A 13 -30.01 1.01 -18.79
C ALA A 13 -30.58 0.05 -17.74
N ALA A 14 -31.82 -0.41 -17.91
CA ALA A 14 -32.43 -1.41 -17.02
C ALA A 14 -31.68 -2.76 -17.00
N ARG A 15 -30.95 -3.10 -18.07
CA ARG A 15 -30.10 -4.30 -18.13
C ARG A 15 -28.75 -4.10 -17.47
N HIS A 16 -28.33 -2.84 -17.28
CA HIS A 16 -27.07 -2.40 -16.71
C HIS A 16 -27.25 -1.71 -15.37
N TYR A 17 -28.23 -2.11 -14.57
CA TYR A 17 -28.49 -1.62 -13.22
C TYR A 17 -28.65 -0.09 -13.13
N PHE A 18 -29.07 0.57 -14.22
CA PHE A 18 -29.13 2.04 -14.35
C PHE A 18 -27.78 2.72 -14.02
N LEU A 19 -26.67 2.12 -14.42
CA LEU A 19 -25.36 2.73 -14.33
C LEU A 19 -25.26 3.88 -15.36
N PRO A 20 -24.78 5.06 -14.96
CA PRO A 20 -24.64 6.19 -15.88
C PRO A 20 -23.45 5.99 -16.81
N GLU A 21 -23.65 6.18 -18.12
CA GLU A 21 -22.58 6.10 -19.12
C GLU A 21 -21.89 7.45 -19.36
N ARG A 22 -22.49 8.54 -18.93
CA ARG A 22 -21.94 9.88 -19.08
C ARG A 22 -22.40 10.83 -17.99
N TYR A 23 -21.57 11.81 -17.74
CA TYR A 23 -21.91 12.97 -16.93
C TYR A 23 -21.67 14.23 -17.76
N THR A 24 -22.66 15.13 -17.80
CA THR A 24 -22.53 16.44 -18.43
C THR A 24 -22.48 17.51 -17.35
N ASP A 25 -21.42 18.30 -17.32
CA ASP A 25 -21.25 19.37 -16.35
C ASP A 25 -22.16 20.58 -16.67
N PRO A 26 -22.26 21.58 -15.80
CA PRO A 26 -23.06 22.78 -16.04
C PRO A 26 -22.64 23.58 -17.26
N PHE A 27 -21.44 23.40 -17.79
CA PHE A 27 -20.90 24.10 -18.96
C PHE A 27 -21.04 23.30 -20.25
N GLY A 28 -21.61 22.08 -20.18
CA GLY A 28 -21.82 21.20 -21.32
C GLY A 28 -20.64 20.26 -21.62
N ALA A 29 -19.59 20.25 -20.78
CA ALA A 29 -18.48 19.29 -20.94
C ALA A 29 -18.95 17.89 -20.53
N VAL A 30 -18.63 16.88 -21.37
CA VAL A 30 -19.11 15.51 -21.21
C VAL A 30 -17.94 14.63 -20.80
N THR A 31 -18.13 13.87 -19.71
CA THR A 31 -17.28 12.75 -19.31
C THR A 31 -18.03 11.46 -19.58
N THR A 32 -17.41 10.52 -20.30
CA THR A 32 -17.97 9.20 -20.61
C THR A 32 -17.34 8.12 -19.78
N LEU A 33 -18.13 7.11 -19.43
CA LEU A 33 -17.77 5.97 -18.61
C LEU A 33 -18.04 4.69 -19.41
N GLU A 34 -17.13 3.75 -19.37
CA GLU A 34 -17.33 2.38 -19.83
C GLU A 34 -17.17 1.43 -18.65
N TYR A 35 -18.06 0.46 -18.54
CA TYR A 35 -18.04 -0.56 -17.49
C TYR A 35 -17.44 -1.86 -18.02
N ASP A 36 -17.05 -2.75 -17.10
CA ASP A 36 -16.66 -4.10 -17.46
C ASP A 36 -17.88 -4.93 -17.91
N SER A 37 -17.63 -6.12 -18.45
CA SER A 37 -18.69 -7.01 -18.96
C SER A 37 -19.66 -7.52 -17.90
N LEU A 38 -19.38 -7.32 -16.64
CA LEU A 38 -20.19 -7.73 -15.48
C LEU A 38 -20.89 -6.53 -14.81
N ASP A 39 -20.67 -5.32 -15.29
CA ASP A 39 -21.17 -4.06 -14.70
C ASP A 39 -20.73 -3.84 -13.23
N LEU A 40 -19.59 -4.38 -12.86
CA LEU A 40 -19.09 -4.33 -11.47
C LEU A 40 -18.17 -3.14 -11.20
N PHE A 41 -17.46 -2.63 -12.21
CA PHE A 41 -16.55 -1.50 -12.06
C PHE A 41 -16.45 -0.68 -13.33
N VAL A 42 -16.04 0.58 -13.18
CA VAL A 42 -15.76 1.46 -14.32
C VAL A 42 -14.42 1.03 -14.93
N ARG A 43 -14.47 0.49 -16.14
CA ARG A 43 -13.30 0.06 -16.91
C ARG A 43 -12.52 1.25 -17.47
N SER A 44 -13.20 2.26 -17.99
CA SER A 44 -12.53 3.45 -18.50
C SER A 44 -13.33 4.71 -18.26
N VAL A 45 -12.62 5.82 -18.18
CA VAL A 45 -13.15 7.17 -18.08
C VAL A 45 -12.50 8.02 -19.17
N THR A 46 -13.32 8.74 -19.97
CA THR A 46 -12.83 9.70 -20.97
C THR A 46 -13.45 11.06 -20.70
N ASP A 47 -12.61 12.06 -20.47
CA ASP A 47 -13.07 13.43 -20.24
C ASP A 47 -13.45 14.18 -21.55
N ALA A 48 -13.95 15.40 -21.42
CA ALA A 48 -14.34 16.23 -22.57
C ALA A 48 -13.16 16.63 -23.47
N ARG A 49 -11.92 16.50 -23.02
CA ARG A 49 -10.70 16.75 -23.78
C ARG A 49 -10.12 15.50 -24.41
N GLN A 50 -10.84 14.38 -24.31
CA GLN A 50 -10.42 13.05 -24.78
C GLN A 50 -9.25 12.45 -23.99
N ASN A 51 -8.99 12.91 -22.76
CA ASN A 51 -8.07 12.23 -21.86
C ASN A 51 -8.76 10.96 -21.36
N ARG A 52 -8.17 9.79 -21.67
CA ARG A 52 -8.69 8.48 -21.28
C ARG A 52 -7.79 7.85 -20.22
N SER A 53 -8.39 7.38 -19.16
CA SER A 53 -7.76 6.47 -18.19
C SER A 53 -8.50 5.14 -18.20
N GLU A 54 -7.79 4.03 -18.09
CA GLU A 54 -8.37 2.70 -18.25
C GLU A 54 -7.79 1.70 -17.23
N VAL A 55 -8.66 0.84 -16.69
CA VAL A 55 -8.29 -0.36 -15.96
C VAL A 55 -8.07 -1.48 -16.98
N LEU A 56 -6.82 -1.89 -17.16
CA LEU A 56 -6.45 -2.95 -18.11
C LEU A 56 -6.72 -4.33 -17.54
N ARG A 57 -6.53 -4.49 -16.23
CA ARG A 57 -6.70 -5.77 -15.54
C ARG A 57 -7.30 -5.54 -14.16
N PHE A 58 -8.29 -6.36 -13.81
CA PHE A 58 -9.04 -6.29 -12.55
C PHE A 58 -9.06 -7.66 -11.88
N ASP A 59 -8.84 -7.72 -10.57
CA ASP A 59 -9.01 -8.93 -9.78
C ASP A 59 -10.44 -8.95 -9.20
N HIS A 60 -11.32 -9.76 -9.78
CA HIS A 60 -12.70 -9.88 -9.35
C HIS A 60 -12.88 -10.58 -7.99
N ARG A 61 -11.87 -11.33 -7.53
CA ARG A 61 -11.90 -11.96 -6.20
C ARG A 61 -11.72 -10.92 -5.09
N ALA A 62 -10.79 -9.98 -5.30
CA ALA A 62 -10.48 -8.93 -4.33
C ALA A 62 -11.25 -7.62 -4.62
N LEU A 63 -11.94 -7.54 -5.78
CA LEU A 63 -12.63 -6.34 -6.27
C LEU A 63 -11.70 -5.12 -6.35
N LEU A 64 -10.49 -5.33 -6.89
CA LEU A 64 -9.45 -4.30 -6.99
C LEU A 64 -8.88 -4.22 -8.41
N PRO A 65 -8.61 -3.01 -8.94
CA PRO A 65 -7.81 -2.86 -10.14
C PRO A 65 -6.36 -3.27 -9.87
N VAL A 66 -5.80 -4.12 -10.72
CA VAL A 66 -4.41 -4.59 -10.59
C VAL A 66 -3.49 -4.07 -11.68
N GLU A 67 -4.03 -3.53 -12.77
CA GLU A 67 -3.25 -2.79 -13.76
C GLU A 67 -4.11 -1.68 -14.36
N MET A 68 -3.53 -0.48 -14.41
CA MET A 68 -4.19 0.73 -14.92
C MET A 68 -3.23 1.49 -15.84
N VAL A 69 -3.82 2.24 -16.78
CA VAL A 69 -3.10 3.21 -17.61
C VAL A 69 -3.76 4.58 -17.46
N ASP A 70 -2.95 5.61 -17.28
CA ASP A 70 -3.42 6.99 -17.22
C ASP A 70 -3.53 7.61 -18.61
N SER A 71 -4.06 8.84 -18.68
CA SER A 71 -4.22 9.59 -19.93
C SER A 71 -2.90 9.94 -20.64
N ASN A 72 -1.76 9.84 -19.95
CA ASN A 72 -0.43 10.06 -20.52
C ASN A 72 0.22 8.77 -21.01
N GLY A 73 -0.46 7.63 -20.85
CA GLY A 73 0.05 6.31 -21.20
C GLY A 73 1.02 5.71 -20.17
N ASN A 74 1.02 6.21 -18.94
CA ASN A 74 1.80 5.61 -17.85
C ASN A 74 1.02 4.46 -17.23
N HIS A 75 1.67 3.32 -17.11
CA HIS A 75 1.12 2.13 -16.47
C HIS A 75 1.46 2.08 -14.99
N THR A 76 0.50 1.62 -14.19
CA THR A 76 0.68 1.26 -12.78
C THR A 76 0.18 -0.15 -12.57
N GLU A 77 0.91 -0.96 -11.84
CA GLU A 77 0.55 -2.34 -11.55
C GLU A 77 0.63 -2.62 -10.05
N ALA A 78 -0.32 -3.41 -9.54
CA ALA A 78 -0.35 -3.90 -8.17
C ALA A 78 -0.37 -5.43 -8.15
N CYS A 79 0.32 -6.02 -7.18
CA CYS A 79 0.25 -7.43 -6.84
C CYS A 79 -0.49 -7.57 -5.51
N ILE A 80 -1.44 -8.49 -5.46
CA ILE A 80 -2.22 -8.79 -4.25
C ILE A 80 -2.00 -10.25 -3.83
N ASP A 81 -2.10 -10.49 -2.53
CA ASP A 81 -2.02 -11.83 -1.95
C ASP A 81 -3.36 -12.58 -2.00
N ILE A 82 -3.40 -13.76 -1.38
CA ILE A 82 -4.61 -14.58 -1.30
C ILE A 82 -5.71 -13.93 -0.45
N LEU A 83 -5.36 -13.05 0.48
CA LEU A 83 -6.30 -12.32 1.34
C LEU A 83 -6.83 -11.05 0.66
N GLY A 84 -6.34 -10.70 -0.53
CA GLY A 84 -6.69 -9.47 -1.25
C GLY A 84 -5.90 -8.24 -0.76
N GLN A 85 -4.85 -8.43 0.03
CA GLN A 85 -3.99 -7.32 0.47
C GLN A 85 -2.97 -6.98 -0.62
N VAL A 86 -2.73 -5.69 -0.82
CA VAL A 86 -1.67 -5.23 -1.75
C VAL A 86 -0.31 -5.57 -1.14
N VAL A 87 0.47 -6.39 -1.85
CA VAL A 87 1.81 -6.80 -1.42
C VAL A 87 2.94 -6.13 -2.20
N ALA A 88 2.66 -5.65 -3.41
CA ALA A 88 3.63 -4.88 -4.19
C ALA A 88 2.93 -3.92 -5.14
N VAL A 89 3.59 -2.81 -5.44
CA VAL A 89 3.14 -1.82 -6.43
C VAL A 89 4.31 -1.42 -7.31
N ALA A 90 4.06 -1.25 -8.61
CA ALA A 90 5.01 -0.75 -9.57
C ALA A 90 4.43 0.43 -10.34
N ALA A 91 5.13 1.56 -10.31
CA ALA A 91 4.93 2.66 -11.25
C ALA A 91 5.76 2.35 -12.50
N LYS A 92 5.15 1.65 -13.45
CA LYS A 92 5.84 1.11 -14.64
C LYS A 92 6.27 2.20 -15.63
N GLY A 93 5.54 3.34 -15.64
CA GLY A 93 5.72 4.37 -16.66
C GLY A 93 5.31 3.84 -18.04
N LYS A 94 6.05 4.19 -19.08
CA LYS A 94 5.79 3.78 -20.45
C LYS A 94 6.61 2.54 -20.83
N PRO A 95 6.13 1.72 -21.79
CA PRO A 95 6.92 0.64 -22.33
C PRO A 95 8.09 1.21 -23.15
N LEU A 96 9.30 0.69 -22.91
CA LEU A 96 10.53 1.11 -23.56
C LEU A 96 11.36 -0.12 -24.00
N GLY A 97 11.38 -0.44 -25.31
CA GLY A 97 12.24 -1.49 -25.88
C GLY A 97 12.03 -2.89 -25.28
N GLY A 98 10.82 -3.24 -24.89
CA GLY A 98 10.49 -4.53 -24.25
C GLY A 98 10.65 -4.54 -22.72
N ALA A 99 11.02 -3.43 -22.11
CA ALA A 99 11.06 -3.20 -20.67
C ALA A 99 10.12 -2.03 -20.28
N TRP A 100 10.18 -1.60 -19.04
CA TRP A 100 9.45 -0.45 -18.50
C TRP A 100 10.43 0.67 -18.12
N GLU A 101 10.02 1.93 -18.28
CA GLU A 101 10.82 3.09 -17.86
C GLU A 101 11.00 3.14 -16.34
N GLY A 102 10.01 2.66 -15.60
CA GLY A 102 9.95 2.68 -14.14
C GLY A 102 10.20 1.31 -13.52
N ASP A 103 9.29 0.92 -12.67
CA ASP A 103 9.31 -0.34 -11.94
C ASP A 103 8.59 -1.46 -12.69
N ASP A 104 8.72 -2.70 -12.25
CA ASP A 104 7.93 -3.82 -12.78
C ASP A 104 7.68 -4.90 -11.71
N LEU A 105 6.64 -5.72 -11.95
CA LEU A 105 6.26 -6.84 -11.07
C LEU A 105 6.50 -8.22 -11.71
N ALA A 106 7.34 -8.32 -12.73
CA ALA A 106 7.58 -9.58 -13.43
C ALA A 106 8.10 -10.68 -12.48
N ALA A 107 8.98 -10.32 -11.54
CA ALA A 107 9.47 -11.24 -10.53
C ALA A 107 8.35 -11.82 -9.65
N PHE A 108 7.35 -11.01 -9.27
CA PHE A 108 6.20 -11.45 -8.46
C PHE A 108 5.26 -12.38 -9.22
N GLN A 109 5.25 -12.32 -10.54
CA GLN A 109 4.49 -13.24 -11.39
C GLN A 109 5.23 -14.57 -11.54
N ALA A 110 6.57 -14.53 -11.66
CA ALA A 110 7.42 -15.69 -11.87
C ALA A 110 7.66 -16.50 -10.58
N ASP A 111 7.75 -15.83 -9.42
CA ASP A 111 8.05 -16.44 -8.12
C ASP A 111 6.93 -16.18 -7.09
N PRO A 112 6.10 -17.20 -6.79
CA PRO A 112 5.06 -17.08 -5.77
C PRO A 112 5.61 -16.80 -4.36
N SER A 113 6.86 -17.15 -4.04
CA SER A 113 7.46 -16.89 -2.72
C SER A 113 7.69 -15.39 -2.49
N LEU A 114 7.94 -14.61 -3.52
CA LEU A 114 7.97 -13.15 -3.41
C LEU A 114 6.60 -12.57 -3.04
N ARG A 115 5.52 -13.17 -3.54
CA ARG A 115 4.15 -12.74 -3.22
C ARG A 115 3.77 -13.11 -1.79
N ASN A 116 4.13 -14.32 -1.36
CA ASN A 116 3.81 -14.87 -0.05
C ASN A 116 5.09 -15.45 0.59
N PRO A 117 5.94 -14.63 1.20
CA PRO A 117 7.13 -15.11 1.92
C PRO A 117 6.75 -16.03 3.07
N ALA A 118 7.66 -16.90 3.48
CA ALA A 118 7.42 -17.77 4.61
C ALA A 118 7.13 -16.95 5.88
N VAL A 119 6.11 -17.34 6.64
CA VAL A 119 5.66 -16.58 7.83
C VAL A 119 6.80 -16.43 8.84
N ALA A 120 7.66 -17.46 9.00
CA ALA A 120 8.82 -17.39 9.88
C ALA A 120 9.84 -16.32 9.46
N GLU A 121 10.06 -16.14 8.16
CA GLU A 121 10.95 -15.10 7.63
C GLU A 121 10.35 -13.71 7.87
N VAL A 122 9.04 -13.54 7.60
CA VAL A 122 8.32 -12.29 7.87
C VAL A 122 8.38 -11.95 9.35
N GLN A 123 8.14 -12.92 10.22
CA GLN A 123 8.19 -12.73 11.66
C GLN A 123 9.61 -12.33 12.11
N ALA A 124 10.64 -13.05 11.65
CA ALA A 124 12.03 -12.75 11.99
C ALA A 124 12.42 -11.34 11.55
N PHE A 125 12.05 -10.95 10.33
CA PHE A 125 12.29 -9.61 9.81
C PHE A 125 11.60 -8.52 10.64
N CYS A 126 10.28 -8.61 10.84
CA CYS A 126 9.50 -7.58 11.54
C CYS A 126 9.81 -7.47 13.04
N THR A 127 10.36 -8.53 13.67
CA THR A 127 10.72 -8.53 15.10
C THR A 127 12.21 -8.31 15.36
N SER A 128 13.01 -8.16 14.30
CA SER A 128 14.43 -7.85 14.43
C SER A 128 14.66 -6.50 15.09
N THR A 129 15.72 -6.35 15.85
CA THR A 129 16.16 -5.07 16.39
C THR A 129 16.83 -4.18 15.33
N THR A 130 17.35 -4.79 14.27
CA THR A 130 18.00 -4.10 13.14
C THR A 130 17.32 -4.44 11.84
N LEU A 131 17.27 -3.49 10.91
CA LEU A 131 16.77 -3.72 9.57
C LEU A 131 17.72 -4.65 8.81
N ASP A 132 17.19 -5.76 8.27
CA ASP A 132 17.86 -6.55 7.25
C ASP A 132 17.61 -5.92 5.87
N GLU A 133 18.49 -5.02 5.45
CA GLU A 133 18.37 -4.33 4.18
C GLU A 133 18.52 -5.29 2.98
N ALA A 134 19.32 -6.34 3.10
CA ALA A 134 19.49 -7.33 2.04
C ALA A 134 18.19 -8.10 1.78
N GLN A 135 17.51 -8.52 2.85
CA GLN A 135 16.20 -9.16 2.76
C GLN A 135 15.14 -8.19 2.24
N ALA A 136 15.15 -6.94 2.69
CA ALA A 136 14.23 -5.91 2.19
C ALA A 136 14.37 -5.71 0.68
N ARG A 137 15.61 -5.62 0.16
CA ARG A 137 15.90 -5.51 -1.28
C ARG A 137 15.48 -6.76 -2.04
N ALA A 138 15.73 -7.95 -1.50
CA ALA A 138 15.32 -9.21 -2.12
C ALA A 138 13.80 -9.28 -2.28
N TRP A 139 13.04 -8.91 -1.26
CA TRP A 139 11.58 -8.89 -1.32
C TRP A 139 11.01 -7.77 -2.19
N LEU A 140 11.69 -6.63 -2.27
CA LEU A 140 11.28 -5.52 -3.14
C LEU A 140 11.48 -5.88 -4.62
N ALA A 141 12.52 -6.63 -4.94
CA ALA A 141 12.91 -6.96 -6.32
C ALA A 141 12.92 -5.70 -7.21
N ARG A 142 12.13 -5.68 -8.29
CA ARG A 142 11.98 -4.51 -9.17
C ARG A 142 10.70 -3.70 -8.92
N ALA A 143 9.94 -4.01 -7.87
CA ALA A 143 8.78 -3.21 -7.48
C ALA A 143 9.19 -1.82 -6.96
N GLY A 144 8.32 -0.82 -7.10
CA GLY A 144 8.49 0.50 -6.50
C GLY A 144 8.26 0.47 -4.99
N SER A 145 7.28 -0.34 -4.57
CA SER A 145 6.96 -0.55 -3.15
C SER A 145 6.60 -2.01 -2.89
N ARG A 146 6.97 -2.49 -1.71
CA ARG A 146 6.68 -3.82 -1.17
C ARG A 146 6.04 -3.68 0.20
N PHE A 147 4.97 -4.43 0.46
CA PHE A 147 4.32 -4.51 1.77
C PHE A 147 4.37 -5.94 2.29
N VAL A 148 4.73 -6.10 3.54
CA VAL A 148 4.87 -7.38 4.22
C VAL A 148 4.03 -7.34 5.50
N TYR A 149 3.22 -8.38 5.72
CA TYR A 149 2.25 -8.42 6.81
C TYR A 149 2.49 -9.61 7.73
N HIS A 150 2.42 -9.37 9.04
CA HIS A 150 2.41 -10.41 10.08
C HIS A 150 1.24 -10.14 11.02
N PHE A 151 0.40 -11.16 11.26
CA PHE A 151 -0.86 -10.98 12.01
C PHE A 151 -0.71 -11.26 13.52
N GLY A 152 0.50 -11.35 14.04
CA GLY A 152 0.75 -11.56 15.47
C GLY A 152 0.51 -12.99 15.94
N GLU A 153 0.40 -13.95 15.03
CA GLU A 153 0.22 -15.37 15.35
C GLU A 153 1.52 -16.03 15.83
N ALA A 154 1.36 -17.04 16.69
CA ALA A 154 2.40 -18.02 16.96
C ALA A 154 2.17 -19.28 16.12
N ARG A 155 3.25 -19.89 15.60
CA ARG A 155 3.19 -21.11 14.79
C ARG A 155 4.19 -22.14 15.28
N THR A 156 3.87 -23.40 15.06
CA THR A 156 4.81 -24.52 15.15
C THR A 156 5.76 -24.53 13.95
N ALA A 157 6.79 -25.38 14.02
CA ALA A 157 7.77 -25.51 12.93
C ALA A 157 7.16 -26.00 11.61
N ASP A 158 6.05 -26.72 11.67
CA ASP A 158 5.28 -27.17 10.49
C ASP A 158 4.30 -26.13 9.95
N GLY A 159 4.27 -24.93 10.55
CA GLY A 159 3.44 -23.80 10.11
C GLY A 159 2.03 -23.75 10.72
N THR A 160 1.67 -24.72 11.58
CA THR A 160 0.35 -24.74 12.25
C THR A 160 0.24 -23.58 13.24
N VAL A 161 -0.84 -22.78 13.15
CA VAL A 161 -1.10 -21.71 14.12
C VAL A 161 -1.49 -22.31 15.47
N THR A 162 -0.75 -21.92 16.51
CA THR A 162 -0.97 -22.40 17.90
C THR A 162 -1.65 -21.36 18.76
N ALA A 163 -1.46 -20.08 18.47
CA ALA A 163 -2.10 -18.98 19.18
C ALA A 163 -2.17 -17.73 18.30
N TRP A 164 -3.17 -16.91 18.55
CA TRP A 164 -3.33 -15.58 17.96
C TRP A 164 -2.99 -14.49 18.97
N ALA A 165 -2.69 -13.30 18.48
CA ALA A 165 -2.43 -12.10 19.29
C ALA A 165 -1.32 -12.29 20.35
N THR A 166 -0.34 -13.13 20.07
CA THR A 166 0.85 -13.28 20.91
C THR A 166 1.80 -12.08 20.82
N ARG A 167 1.64 -11.30 19.75
CA ARG A 167 2.36 -10.05 19.44
C ARG A 167 1.41 -9.10 18.74
N PRO A 168 1.73 -7.78 18.65
CA PRO A 168 1.01 -6.88 17.77
C PRO A 168 1.01 -7.38 16.31
N ALA A 169 -0.05 -7.13 15.58
CA ALA A 169 -0.01 -7.29 14.12
C ALA A 169 0.92 -6.22 13.53
N MET A 170 1.67 -6.58 12.49
CA MET A 170 2.70 -5.73 11.91
C MET A 170 2.50 -5.62 10.40
N ALA A 171 2.69 -4.40 9.88
CA ALA A 171 2.78 -4.12 8.46
C ALA A 171 4.09 -3.37 8.20
N CYS A 172 4.94 -3.90 7.34
CA CYS A 172 6.17 -3.25 6.92
C CYS A 172 6.04 -2.80 5.47
N GLY A 173 6.30 -1.51 5.21
CA GLY A 173 6.42 -0.93 3.88
C GLY A 173 7.89 -0.71 3.52
N ILE A 174 8.29 -1.14 2.33
CA ILE A 174 9.62 -0.98 1.77
C ILE A 174 9.44 -0.29 0.42
N ALA A 175 10.05 0.87 0.22
CA ALA A 175 9.97 1.60 -1.04
C ALA A 175 11.38 1.97 -1.52
N ARG A 176 11.57 2.05 -2.84
CA ARG A 176 12.78 2.58 -3.44
C ARG A 176 12.64 4.07 -3.73
N GLU A 177 13.73 4.81 -3.72
CA GLU A 177 13.75 6.22 -4.08
C GLU A 177 13.95 6.45 -5.59
N ILE A 178 14.62 5.53 -6.27
CA ILE A 178 14.90 5.59 -7.71
C ILE A 178 14.23 4.39 -8.36
N HIS A 179 13.41 4.62 -9.39
CA HIS A 179 12.72 3.53 -10.10
C HIS A 179 13.71 2.49 -10.67
N ALA A 180 13.29 1.24 -10.68
CA ALA A 180 14.13 0.10 -11.09
C ALA A 180 14.64 0.19 -12.53
N GLY A 181 13.89 0.82 -13.44
CA GLY A 181 14.29 1.04 -14.84
C GLY A 181 15.22 2.22 -15.04
N GLN A 182 15.43 3.07 -14.05
CA GLN A 182 16.26 4.26 -14.15
C GLN A 182 17.71 3.97 -13.75
N ARG A 183 18.63 4.86 -14.17
CA ARG A 183 20.04 4.78 -13.79
C ARG A 183 20.19 4.84 -12.27
N GLY A 184 20.83 3.83 -11.68
CA GLY A 184 20.99 3.71 -10.23
C GLY A 184 19.84 2.99 -9.53
N GLY A 185 18.80 2.53 -10.26
CA GLY A 185 17.65 1.85 -9.69
C GLY A 185 17.99 0.58 -8.91
N ASP A 186 18.96 -0.21 -9.36
CA ASP A 186 19.38 -1.45 -8.68
C ASP A 186 20.06 -1.17 -7.32
N THR A 187 20.68 0.00 -7.15
CA THR A 187 21.33 0.45 -5.91
C THR A 187 20.54 1.57 -5.21
N SER A 188 19.27 1.75 -5.58
CA SER A 188 18.42 2.79 -5.00
C SER A 188 18.44 2.75 -3.47
N PRO A 189 18.56 3.88 -2.76
CA PRO A 189 18.24 3.93 -1.36
C PRO A 189 16.83 3.42 -1.09
N LEU A 190 16.64 2.82 0.09
CA LEU A 190 15.34 2.33 0.52
C LEU A 190 14.76 3.24 1.60
N GLN A 191 13.45 3.43 1.53
CA GLN A 191 12.65 4.00 2.61
C GLN A 191 11.81 2.88 3.21
N VAL A 192 12.02 2.62 4.51
CA VAL A 192 11.34 1.55 5.22
C VAL A 192 10.49 2.13 6.34
N SER A 193 9.28 1.60 6.45
CA SER A 193 8.33 1.94 7.51
C SER A 193 7.80 0.67 8.17
N LEU A 194 7.47 0.74 9.46
CA LEU A 194 6.86 -0.35 10.21
C LEU A 194 5.68 0.19 11.02
N GLN A 195 4.55 -0.47 10.94
CA GLN A 195 3.38 -0.19 11.75
C GLN A 195 3.04 -1.42 12.59
N CYS A 196 2.84 -1.20 13.89
CA CYS A 196 2.35 -2.21 14.82
C CYS A 196 0.95 -1.83 15.26
N SER A 197 0.00 -2.77 15.23
CA SER A 197 -1.40 -2.53 15.62
C SER A 197 -1.88 -3.57 16.63
N ASP A 198 -2.91 -3.20 17.39
CA ASP A 198 -3.61 -4.12 18.28
C ASP A 198 -4.60 -5.01 17.49
N GLY A 199 -5.23 -5.95 18.21
CA GLY A 199 -6.25 -6.83 17.62
C GLY A 199 -7.54 -6.13 17.16
N SER A 200 -7.72 -4.85 17.48
CA SER A 200 -8.87 -4.03 17.09
C SER A 200 -8.56 -3.10 15.90
N GLY A 201 -7.32 -3.17 15.38
CA GLY A 201 -6.87 -2.34 14.26
C GLY A 201 -6.37 -0.95 14.66
N ASN A 202 -6.27 -0.63 15.97
CA ASN A 202 -5.69 0.63 16.39
C ASN A 202 -4.16 0.57 16.22
N VAL A 203 -3.58 1.65 15.71
CA VAL A 203 -2.13 1.79 15.59
C VAL A 203 -1.54 2.01 16.97
N LEU A 204 -0.74 1.05 17.44
CA LEU A 204 0.03 1.16 18.69
C LEU A 204 1.32 1.95 18.46
N MET A 205 1.96 1.73 17.32
CA MET A 205 3.24 2.32 16.99
C MET A 205 3.39 2.37 15.47
N ALA A 206 3.88 3.49 14.96
CA ALA A 206 4.35 3.61 13.59
C ALA A 206 5.78 4.12 13.61
N LYS A 207 6.65 3.49 12.84
CA LYS A 207 8.05 3.84 12.68
C LYS A 207 8.34 4.18 11.24
N GLN A 208 9.16 5.19 11.07
CA GLN A 208 9.65 5.61 9.76
C GLN A 208 11.17 5.76 9.84
N GLN A 209 11.86 5.32 8.80
CA GLN A 209 13.29 5.48 8.69
C GLN A 209 13.64 6.97 8.77
N ALA A 210 14.63 7.30 9.56
CA ALA A 210 15.16 8.65 9.72
C ALA A 210 16.66 8.67 9.43
N GLU A 211 17.17 9.86 9.14
CA GLU A 211 18.61 10.05 8.96
C GLU A 211 19.39 9.65 10.21
N PRO A 212 20.60 9.09 10.06
CA PRO A 212 21.51 8.86 11.17
C PRO A 212 21.74 10.14 11.98
N GLU A 213 21.99 10.00 13.27
CA GLU A 213 22.31 11.16 14.14
C GLU A 213 23.61 11.85 13.74
N VAL A 214 24.55 11.05 13.25
CA VAL A 214 25.83 11.51 12.69
C VAL A 214 26.00 10.91 11.31
N GLU A 215 26.64 11.63 10.39
CA GLU A 215 26.90 11.16 9.03
C GLU A 215 27.64 9.80 9.05
N GLY A 216 27.11 8.81 8.30
CA GLY A 216 27.64 7.45 8.28
C GLY A 216 27.35 6.61 9.53
N GLY A 217 26.56 7.13 10.47
CA GLY A 217 26.11 6.40 11.66
C GLY A 217 25.04 5.33 11.36
N PRO A 218 24.62 4.58 12.39
CA PRO A 218 23.56 3.58 12.25
C PRO A 218 22.22 4.25 11.93
N LEU A 219 21.37 3.52 11.19
CA LEU A 219 19.99 3.95 10.95
C LEU A 219 19.24 4.13 12.28
N ARG A 220 18.39 5.13 12.33
CA ARG A 220 17.44 5.35 13.42
C ARG A 220 16.03 5.52 12.86
N TRP A 221 15.08 5.44 13.76
CA TRP A 221 13.66 5.44 13.45
C TRP A 221 13.00 6.58 14.18
N ILE A 222 12.18 7.39 13.49
CA ILE A 222 11.24 8.26 14.16
C ILE A 222 10.00 7.45 14.46
N VAL A 223 9.61 7.45 15.74
CA VAL A 223 8.47 6.69 16.27
C VAL A 223 7.38 7.68 16.63
N ASN A 224 6.14 7.45 16.16
CA ASN A 224 5.01 8.26 16.62
C ASN A 224 4.78 8.02 18.12
N GLY A 225 4.32 9.05 18.85
CA GLY A 225 3.91 8.91 20.23
C GLY A 225 2.70 7.98 20.38
N LEU A 226 2.66 7.27 21.50
CA LEU A 226 1.52 6.42 21.85
C LEU A 226 0.25 7.27 22.00
N THR A 227 -0.83 6.82 21.38
CA THR A 227 -2.18 7.37 21.62
C THR A 227 -2.97 6.41 22.49
N VAL A 228 -3.38 6.86 23.67
CA VAL A 228 -4.24 6.08 24.58
C VAL A 228 -5.70 6.41 24.28
N LEU A 229 -6.49 5.38 24.04
CA LEU A 229 -7.92 5.50 23.77
C LEU A 229 -8.75 5.16 25.01
N ASN A 230 -9.92 5.77 25.15
CA ASN A 230 -10.92 5.37 26.13
C ASN A 230 -11.77 4.19 25.61
N ASN A 231 -12.71 3.70 26.45
CA ASN A 231 -13.60 2.58 26.09
C ASN A 231 -14.52 2.85 24.88
N LYS A 232 -14.58 4.10 24.40
CA LYS A 232 -15.35 4.51 23.22
C LYS A 232 -14.46 4.69 21.99
N GLY A 233 -13.17 4.29 22.06
CA GLY A 233 -12.21 4.44 20.98
C GLY A 233 -11.76 5.89 20.72
N LYS A 234 -11.99 6.81 21.68
CA LYS A 234 -11.57 8.21 21.55
C LYS A 234 -10.21 8.43 22.23
N PRO A 235 -9.28 9.19 21.63
CA PRO A 235 -7.99 9.47 22.23
C PRO A 235 -8.15 10.33 23.49
N VAL A 236 -7.52 9.93 24.60
CA VAL A 236 -7.52 10.65 25.88
C VAL A 236 -6.14 11.12 26.30
N LYS A 237 -5.09 10.50 25.78
CA LYS A 237 -3.70 10.92 25.97
C LYS A 237 -2.95 10.69 24.67
N GLN A 238 -2.02 11.57 24.37
CA GLN A 238 -1.07 11.41 23.29
C GLN A 238 0.33 11.74 23.82
N TYR A 239 1.25 10.80 23.62
CA TYR A 239 2.66 10.98 23.98
C TYR A 239 3.43 11.57 22.79
N GLU A 240 4.58 12.17 23.06
CA GLU A 240 5.41 12.80 22.04
C GLU A 240 6.12 11.75 21.18
N PRO A 241 6.39 12.06 19.89
CA PRO A 241 7.26 11.26 19.05
C PRO A 241 8.69 11.20 19.61
N PHE A 242 9.40 10.10 19.36
CA PHE A 242 10.78 9.94 19.81
C PHE A 242 11.63 9.21 18.76
N PHE A 243 12.95 9.30 18.90
CA PHE A 243 13.87 8.51 18.09
C PHE A 243 14.20 7.19 18.75
N SER A 244 14.27 6.12 17.94
CA SER A 244 14.67 4.77 18.37
C SER A 244 15.77 4.22 17.48
N ALA A 245 16.67 3.44 18.05
CA ALA A 245 17.65 2.64 17.31
C ALA A 245 17.12 1.26 16.91
N ILE A 246 15.94 0.87 17.40
CA ILE A 246 15.32 -0.45 17.19
C ILE A 246 14.39 -0.38 15.98
N PHE A 247 14.54 -1.31 15.02
CA PHE A 247 13.65 -1.44 13.88
C PHE A 247 12.29 -2.01 14.28
N GLY A 248 12.25 -3.17 14.89
CA GLY A 248 11.00 -3.89 15.22
C GLY A 248 10.11 -3.16 16.22
N CYS A 249 8.96 -3.76 16.53
CA CYS A 249 8.07 -3.23 17.55
C CYS A 249 8.74 -3.23 18.93
N GLU A 250 8.59 -2.14 19.65
CA GLU A 250 9.10 -1.97 21.03
C GLU A 250 7.97 -1.45 21.94
N LEU A 251 8.22 -1.44 23.24
CA LEU A 251 7.25 -0.83 24.15
C LEU A 251 7.20 0.66 23.94
N PRO A 252 5.98 1.26 23.84
CA PRO A 252 5.84 2.69 23.71
C PRO A 252 6.47 3.44 24.88
N ARG A 253 7.05 4.61 24.60
CA ARG A 253 7.55 5.51 25.66
C ARG A 253 6.43 6.41 26.13
N GLU A 254 6.32 6.58 27.45
CA GLU A 254 5.33 7.43 28.07
C GLU A 254 5.93 8.79 28.49
N GLU A 255 6.59 9.47 27.54
CA GLU A 255 7.23 10.76 27.76
C GLU A 255 6.43 11.87 27.05
N GLY A 256 6.41 13.07 27.61
CA GLY A 256 5.81 14.26 26.97
C GLY A 256 4.31 14.11 26.67
N VAL A 257 3.50 13.86 27.70
CA VAL A 257 2.06 13.57 27.51
C VAL A 257 1.23 14.85 27.29
N THR A 258 0.38 14.86 26.26
CA THR A 258 -0.69 15.83 26.06
C THR A 258 -2.04 15.19 26.39
N PRO A 259 -2.73 15.63 27.47
CA PRO A 259 -4.08 15.15 27.76
C PRO A 259 -5.09 15.75 26.78
N ILE A 260 -6.04 14.94 26.30
CA ILE A 260 -7.13 15.38 25.43
C ILE A 260 -8.42 15.32 26.26
N LEU A 261 -9.07 16.46 26.42
CA LEU A 261 -10.34 16.60 27.13
C LEU A 261 -11.49 16.66 26.11
N PHE A 262 -12.60 15.97 26.42
CA PHE A 262 -13.83 15.96 25.62
C PHE A 262 -14.98 16.54 26.42
#